data_59d6b1a8342047d5803701b773848431
#
_entry.id   59d6b1a8342047d5803701b773848431
#
_cell.length_a   1.000
_cell.length_b   1.000
_cell.length_c   1.000
_cell.angle_alpha   90.00
_cell.angle_beta   90.00
_cell.angle_gamma   90.00
#
_symmetry.space_group_name_H-M   'P 1'
#
loop_
_entity.id
_entity.type
_entity.pdbx_description
1 polymer ?
#
loop_
_entity_poly.entity_id
_entity_poly.type
_entity_poly.pdbx_seq_one_letter_code
_entity_poly.pdbx_strand_id
1 'polypeptide(L)'
;MGRQGGPGVPRLRDEGGPELHAGTGEDVRAVLARMPVEAKDRLDYAAVPWARFQHTHGPADDVPGQLERARTGDERESLIALGWLWSTLLHHGAGCAPGALAVPFLIRIAVTHPFHRAGLLLLAANLARSQHYGGSTGTDLLHVARPDDPPVLEASGYPRNWSAQAARHALALDADLLLPLLADPDPKVRECAAHALAAVSGRSDSVVALLHARLRVEDDPAVRACLVLAIGQLAVEERPPATVELMRAWWQDPARPVEVRFCAALSWLCLTDGPAPDDLRAFLDASASADLAALLNPTPWMRHVDHEGDGLRSCLRQVLRRAQRPRRTGPPA
;
A
#
# COMPACT_ATOMS: atom_id res chain seq x y z
N MET A 1 -35.90 -7.88 -36.66
CA MET A 1 -34.90 -6.96 -36.15
C MET A 1 -34.15 -7.66 -35.03
N GLY A 2 -33.00 -8.27 -35.39
CA GLY A 2 -32.19 -9.08 -34.47
C GLY A 2 -31.29 -8.20 -33.62
N ARG A 3 -31.33 -8.37 -32.30
CA ARG A 3 -30.33 -7.81 -31.39
C ARG A 3 -29.04 -8.60 -31.55
N GLN A 4 -28.01 -7.96 -32.07
CA GLN A 4 -26.65 -8.50 -32.07
C GLN A 4 -26.15 -8.49 -30.61
N GLY A 5 -25.82 -9.67 -30.10
CA GLY A 5 -25.13 -9.81 -28.81
C GLY A 5 -23.73 -9.23 -28.90
N GLY A 6 -23.40 -8.35 -27.99
CA GLY A 6 -22.04 -7.86 -27.80
C GLY A 6 -21.10 -8.99 -27.39
N PRO A 7 -19.78 -8.85 -27.59
CA PRO A 7 -18.82 -9.88 -27.23
C PRO A 7 -18.89 -10.15 -25.73
N GLY A 8 -19.20 -11.42 -25.39
CA GLY A 8 -19.30 -11.85 -24.02
C GLY A 8 -17.95 -11.73 -23.32
N VAL A 9 -17.97 -11.13 -22.13
CA VAL A 9 -16.81 -11.11 -21.24
C VAL A 9 -16.40 -12.55 -20.95
N PRO A 10 -15.13 -12.95 -21.18
CA PRO A 10 -14.69 -14.31 -20.93
C PRO A 10 -14.91 -14.67 -19.45
N ARG A 11 -15.61 -15.76 -19.17
CA ARG A 11 -15.72 -16.30 -17.83
C ARG A 11 -14.37 -16.86 -17.41
N LEU A 12 -13.79 -16.31 -16.34
CA LEU A 12 -12.58 -16.80 -15.71
C LEU A 12 -12.80 -18.26 -15.25
N ARG A 13 -11.95 -19.17 -15.68
CA ARG A 13 -11.85 -20.51 -15.07
C ARG A 13 -10.91 -20.42 -13.88
N ASP A 14 -11.24 -21.11 -12.78
CA ASP A 14 -10.58 -21.07 -11.46
C ASP A 14 -9.15 -21.64 -11.42
N GLU A 15 -8.61 -22.07 -12.55
CA GLU A 15 -7.24 -22.60 -12.61
C GLU A 15 -6.38 -21.59 -13.38
N GLY A 16 -5.47 -20.90 -12.65
CA GLY A 16 -4.55 -19.88 -13.18
C GLY A 16 -3.65 -20.41 -14.29
N GLY A 17 -4.22 -20.65 -15.45
CA GLY A 17 -3.51 -21.04 -16.66
C GLY A 17 -3.08 -19.82 -17.50
N PRO A 18 -2.14 -19.98 -18.43
CA PRO A 18 -1.62 -18.93 -19.30
C PRO A 18 -2.65 -18.23 -20.19
N GLU A 19 -3.86 -18.78 -20.31
CA GLU A 19 -4.97 -18.25 -21.13
C GLU A 19 -5.66 -17.01 -20.49
N LEU A 20 -5.37 -16.69 -19.22
CA LEU A 20 -5.91 -15.50 -18.54
C LEU A 20 -5.20 -14.19 -18.92
N HIS A 21 -4.10 -14.28 -19.64
CA HIS A 21 -3.27 -13.15 -20.01
C HIS A 21 -3.53 -12.71 -21.43
N ALA A 22 -4.40 -11.75 -21.64
CA ALA A 22 -4.48 -11.05 -22.93
C ALA A 22 -3.28 -10.10 -23.05
N GLY A 23 -2.11 -10.62 -23.31
CA GLY A 23 -0.86 -9.85 -23.40
C GLY A 23 0.35 -10.75 -23.37
N THR A 24 1.31 -10.50 -22.54
CA THR A 24 2.60 -11.17 -22.52
C THR A 24 2.61 -12.57 -21.90
N GLY A 25 1.52 -13.01 -21.29
CA GLY A 25 1.35 -14.38 -20.77
C GLY A 25 2.25 -14.75 -19.58
N GLU A 26 3.01 -13.82 -19.01
CA GLU A 26 3.96 -14.13 -17.95
C GLU A 26 3.47 -13.61 -16.59
N ASP A 27 3.46 -14.50 -15.59
CA ASP A 27 3.11 -14.15 -14.22
C ASP A 27 4.27 -13.39 -13.56
N VAL A 28 4.06 -12.11 -13.27
CA VAL A 28 5.05 -11.23 -12.63
C VAL A 28 5.52 -11.75 -11.26
N ARG A 29 4.67 -12.50 -10.54
CA ARG A 29 5.02 -13.11 -9.24
C ARG A 29 6.13 -14.13 -9.41
N ALA A 30 6.04 -14.96 -10.46
CA ALA A 30 7.04 -15.96 -10.78
C ALA A 30 8.37 -15.33 -11.27
N VAL A 31 8.30 -14.24 -12.03
CA VAL A 31 9.49 -13.50 -12.47
C VAL A 31 10.21 -12.90 -11.27
N LEU A 32 9.48 -12.23 -10.40
CA LEU A 32 10.05 -11.58 -9.22
C LEU A 32 10.64 -12.59 -8.24
N ALA A 33 9.97 -13.73 -8.02
CA ALA A 33 10.47 -14.81 -7.16
C ALA A 33 11.79 -15.42 -7.64
N ARG A 34 12.05 -15.39 -8.96
CA ARG A 34 13.30 -15.89 -9.57
C ARG A 34 14.38 -14.83 -9.72
N MET A 35 14.08 -13.56 -9.40
CA MET A 35 15.06 -12.47 -9.55
C MET A 35 16.22 -12.66 -8.55
N PRO A 36 17.48 -12.80 -9.04
CA PRO A 36 18.62 -13.02 -8.15
C PRO A 36 18.84 -11.82 -7.22
N VAL A 37 19.23 -12.11 -5.98
CA VAL A 37 19.56 -11.05 -5.00
C VAL A 37 20.71 -10.20 -5.51
N GLU A 38 21.72 -10.81 -6.13
CA GLU A 38 22.90 -10.13 -6.68
C GLU A 38 22.52 -9.16 -7.81
N ALA A 39 21.48 -9.47 -8.61
CA ALA A 39 20.99 -8.56 -9.65
C ALA A 39 20.31 -7.34 -9.02
N LYS A 40 19.54 -7.55 -7.96
CA LYS A 40 18.90 -6.45 -7.21
C LYS A 40 19.96 -5.55 -6.57
N ASP A 41 20.93 -6.14 -5.86
CA ASP A 41 21.97 -5.41 -5.12
C ASP A 41 22.91 -4.62 -6.01
N ARG A 42 23.18 -5.12 -7.22
CA ARG A 42 23.99 -4.40 -8.24
C ARG A 42 23.17 -3.47 -9.12
N LEU A 43 21.86 -3.40 -8.91
CA LEU A 43 20.92 -2.65 -9.76
C LEU A 43 21.05 -3.06 -11.24
N ASP A 44 21.18 -4.38 -11.48
CA ASP A 44 21.27 -4.94 -12.83
C ASP A 44 19.87 -5.06 -13.44
N TYR A 45 19.41 -3.96 -14.03
CA TYR A 45 18.10 -3.90 -14.67
C TYR A 45 17.98 -4.83 -15.89
N ALA A 46 19.11 -5.20 -16.53
CA ALA A 46 19.10 -6.10 -17.68
C ALA A 46 18.71 -7.55 -17.32
N ALA A 47 18.84 -7.92 -16.06
CA ALA A 47 18.40 -9.22 -15.56
C ALA A 47 16.87 -9.37 -15.51
N VAL A 48 16.09 -8.30 -15.75
CA VAL A 48 14.63 -8.28 -15.68
C VAL A 48 14.04 -8.21 -17.09
N PRO A 49 13.05 -9.04 -17.44
CA PRO A 49 12.45 -9.07 -18.78
C PRO A 49 11.40 -7.96 -18.96
N TRP A 50 11.78 -6.69 -18.85
CA TRP A 50 10.87 -5.54 -18.88
C TRP A 50 9.98 -5.52 -20.12
N ALA A 51 10.53 -5.75 -21.29
CA ALA A 51 9.81 -5.73 -22.57
C ALA A 51 8.68 -6.77 -22.69
N ARG A 52 8.61 -7.74 -21.76
CA ARG A 52 7.53 -8.73 -21.71
C ARG A 52 6.30 -8.21 -20.97
N PHE A 53 6.39 -7.06 -20.32
CA PHE A 53 5.31 -6.43 -19.56
C PHE A 53 4.96 -5.08 -20.15
N GLN A 54 3.74 -4.63 -19.84
CA GLN A 54 3.26 -3.33 -20.28
C GLN A 54 2.89 -2.48 -19.06
N HIS A 55 3.19 -1.21 -19.14
CA HIS A 55 2.64 -0.17 -18.29
C HIS A 55 1.58 0.63 -19.06
N THR A 56 1.05 1.69 -18.48
CA THR A 56 -0.05 2.49 -19.04
C THR A 56 0.22 3.02 -20.46
N HIS A 57 1.49 3.24 -20.82
CA HIS A 57 1.87 3.89 -22.09
C HIS A 57 2.49 2.93 -23.10
N GLY A 58 2.68 1.65 -22.78
CA GLY A 58 3.25 0.66 -23.69
C GLY A 58 4.19 -0.33 -23.03
N PRO A 59 5.11 -0.96 -23.80
CA PRO A 59 6.11 -1.87 -23.26
C PRO A 59 7.02 -1.18 -22.24
N ALA A 60 7.45 -1.93 -21.21
CA ALA A 60 8.16 -1.38 -20.06
C ALA A 60 9.69 -1.35 -20.19
N ASP A 61 10.21 -1.40 -21.41
CA ASP A 61 11.65 -1.33 -21.71
C ASP A 61 12.30 0.04 -21.43
N ASP A 62 11.50 1.06 -21.22
CA ASP A 62 11.90 2.41 -20.78
C ASP A 62 12.06 2.57 -19.25
N VAL A 63 11.46 1.68 -18.45
CA VAL A 63 11.54 1.73 -16.97
C VAL A 63 12.98 1.69 -16.45
N PRO A 64 13.90 0.83 -16.94
CA PRO A 64 15.30 0.82 -16.53
C PRO A 64 15.99 2.17 -16.63
N GLY A 65 15.76 2.88 -17.73
CA GLY A 65 16.34 4.20 -17.95
C GLY A 65 15.88 5.24 -16.92
N GLN A 66 14.62 5.17 -16.48
CA GLN A 66 14.10 6.07 -15.45
C GLN A 66 14.56 5.69 -14.03
N LEU A 67 14.68 4.39 -13.72
CA LEU A 67 15.29 3.93 -12.48
C LEU A 67 16.74 4.38 -12.36
N GLU A 68 17.51 4.25 -13.44
CA GLU A 68 18.90 4.70 -13.47
C GLU A 68 19.01 6.22 -13.36
N ARG A 69 18.14 6.98 -14.02
CA ARG A 69 18.07 8.43 -13.88
C ARG A 69 17.68 8.87 -12.48
N ALA A 70 16.76 8.17 -11.82
CA ALA A 70 16.40 8.42 -10.42
C ALA A 70 17.59 8.16 -9.49
N ARG A 71 18.48 7.22 -9.82
CA ARG A 71 19.66 6.83 -9.05
C ARG A 71 20.86 7.74 -9.26
N THR A 72 21.12 8.18 -10.49
CA THR A 72 22.39 8.87 -10.86
C THR A 72 22.21 10.35 -11.15
N GLY A 73 20.97 10.79 -11.34
CA GLY A 73 20.66 12.20 -11.64
C GLY A 73 20.93 13.12 -10.45
N ASP A 74 21.05 14.41 -10.73
CA ASP A 74 20.96 15.43 -9.69
C ASP A 74 19.56 15.46 -9.07
N GLU A 75 19.34 16.31 -8.07
CA GLU A 75 18.06 16.41 -7.36
C GLU A 75 16.88 16.65 -8.30
N ARG A 76 17.04 17.51 -9.31
CA ARG A 76 16.01 17.83 -10.31
C ARG A 76 15.74 16.66 -11.25
N GLU A 77 16.77 16.04 -11.74
CA GLU A 77 16.64 14.89 -12.66
C GLU A 77 16.02 13.69 -11.96
N SER A 78 16.42 13.42 -10.71
CA SER A 78 15.85 12.39 -9.87
C SER A 78 14.36 12.66 -9.60
N LEU A 79 13.96 13.92 -9.35
CA LEU A 79 12.56 14.30 -9.18
C LEU A 79 11.74 14.07 -10.46
N ILE A 80 12.28 14.43 -11.63
CA ILE A 80 11.61 14.21 -12.92
C ILE A 80 11.41 12.71 -13.17
N ALA A 81 12.46 11.91 -12.93
CA ALA A 81 12.39 10.46 -13.08
C ALA A 81 11.38 9.83 -12.11
N LEU A 82 11.36 10.26 -10.85
CA LEU A 82 10.38 9.82 -9.87
C LEU A 82 8.95 10.18 -10.29
N GLY A 83 8.72 11.41 -10.79
CA GLY A 83 7.41 11.83 -11.30
C GLY A 83 6.93 10.97 -12.47
N TRP A 84 7.84 10.62 -13.38
CA TRP A 84 7.56 9.70 -14.49
C TRP A 84 7.21 8.29 -13.99
N LEU A 85 8.00 7.75 -13.06
CA LEU A 85 7.74 6.43 -12.45
C LEU A 85 6.37 6.40 -11.76
N TRP A 86 5.99 7.46 -11.06
CA TRP A 86 4.68 7.59 -10.43
C TRP A 86 3.54 7.54 -11.45
N SER A 87 3.62 8.36 -12.50
CA SER A 87 2.54 8.47 -13.50
C SER A 87 2.39 7.20 -14.34
N THR A 88 3.49 6.46 -14.51
CA THR A 88 3.56 5.31 -15.43
C THR A 88 3.30 3.99 -14.71
N LEU A 89 3.90 3.79 -13.52
CA LEU A 89 3.81 2.52 -12.79
C LEU A 89 2.63 2.45 -11.84
N LEU A 90 2.06 3.62 -11.44
CA LEU A 90 0.92 3.73 -10.54
C LEU A 90 -0.17 4.61 -11.14
N HIS A 91 -0.81 4.13 -12.20
CA HIS A 91 -1.83 4.90 -12.90
C HIS A 91 -3.17 4.85 -12.17
N HIS A 92 -3.75 6.02 -11.86
CA HIS A 92 -5.00 6.15 -11.09
C HIS A 92 -5.01 5.31 -9.79
N GLY A 93 -3.86 5.24 -9.10
CA GLY A 93 -3.73 4.49 -7.86
C GLY A 93 -3.65 2.98 -8.02
N ALA A 94 -3.57 2.48 -9.25
CA ALA A 94 -3.39 1.07 -9.54
C ALA A 94 -1.97 0.78 -10.02
N GLY A 95 -1.28 -0.13 -9.34
CA GLY A 95 0.02 -0.63 -9.76
C GLY A 95 -0.11 -1.61 -10.93
N CYS A 96 0.93 -1.63 -11.80
CA CYS A 96 1.06 -2.56 -12.92
C CYS A 96 2.21 -3.55 -12.68
N ALA A 97 2.32 -4.58 -13.54
CA ALA A 97 3.36 -5.61 -13.42
C ALA A 97 4.80 -5.04 -13.45
N PRO A 98 5.16 -4.10 -14.35
CA PRO A 98 6.45 -3.42 -14.30
C PRO A 98 6.70 -2.68 -12.99
N GLY A 99 5.65 -2.12 -12.38
CA GLY A 99 5.73 -1.48 -11.07
C GLY A 99 6.19 -2.47 -10.00
N ALA A 100 5.62 -3.68 -9.97
CA ALA A 100 6.04 -4.71 -9.03
C ALA A 100 7.51 -5.11 -9.22
N LEU A 101 7.98 -5.22 -10.48
CA LEU A 101 9.38 -5.51 -10.79
C LEU A 101 10.32 -4.37 -10.40
N ALA A 102 9.83 -3.13 -10.36
CA ALA A 102 10.61 -1.96 -9.96
C ALA A 102 10.81 -1.88 -8.43
N VAL A 103 9.93 -2.46 -7.60
CA VAL A 103 9.98 -2.34 -6.13
C VAL A 103 11.34 -2.64 -5.53
N PRO A 104 12.03 -3.76 -5.84
CA PRO A 104 13.35 -4.07 -5.26
C PRO A 104 14.40 -2.99 -5.56
N PHE A 105 14.34 -2.39 -6.73
CA PHE A 105 15.25 -1.34 -7.16
C PHE A 105 14.91 0.00 -6.50
N LEU A 106 13.62 0.36 -6.41
CA LEU A 106 13.16 1.57 -5.72
C LEU A 106 13.62 1.58 -4.25
N ILE A 107 13.54 0.44 -3.54
CA ILE A 107 14.03 0.31 -2.17
C ILE A 107 15.54 0.59 -2.11
N ARG A 108 16.34 -0.04 -2.96
CA ARG A 108 17.80 0.12 -2.96
C ARG A 108 18.24 1.52 -3.32
N ILE A 109 17.57 2.14 -4.28
CA ILE A 109 17.82 3.55 -4.60
C ILE A 109 17.48 4.42 -3.39
N ALA A 110 16.32 4.21 -2.73
CA ALA A 110 15.94 4.98 -1.55
C ALA A 110 16.90 4.82 -0.36
N VAL A 111 17.55 3.66 -0.22
CA VAL A 111 18.55 3.40 0.84
C VAL A 111 19.87 4.10 0.55
N THR A 112 20.30 4.15 -0.71
CA THR A 112 21.66 4.57 -1.10
C THR A 112 21.75 5.98 -1.66
N HIS A 113 20.67 6.50 -2.26
CA HIS A 113 20.66 7.83 -2.90
C HIS A 113 20.15 8.91 -1.93
N PRO A 114 20.74 10.14 -1.94
CA PRO A 114 20.35 11.18 -0.99
C PRO A 114 19.02 11.88 -1.29
N PHE A 115 18.56 11.86 -2.56
CA PHE A 115 17.40 12.63 -3.01
C PHE A 115 16.10 11.81 -3.06
N HIS A 116 14.98 12.44 -2.71
CA HIS A 116 13.62 11.93 -2.87
C HIS A 116 13.35 10.54 -2.26
N ARG A 117 14.10 10.14 -1.25
CA ARG A 117 14.04 8.83 -0.58
C ARG A 117 12.62 8.49 -0.11
N ALA A 118 11.95 9.41 0.56
CA ALA A 118 10.57 9.26 0.99
C ALA A 118 9.61 9.01 -0.18
N GLY A 119 9.80 9.71 -1.31
CA GLY A 119 8.98 9.53 -2.52
C GLY A 119 9.16 8.17 -3.18
N LEU A 120 10.39 7.65 -3.24
CA LEU A 120 10.70 6.31 -3.76
C LEU A 120 10.09 5.21 -2.87
N LEU A 121 10.20 5.34 -1.55
CA LEU A 121 9.59 4.41 -0.60
C LEU A 121 8.06 4.44 -0.67
N LEU A 122 7.48 5.63 -0.81
CA LEU A 122 6.05 5.80 -0.95
C LEU A 122 5.53 5.16 -2.24
N LEU A 123 6.25 5.31 -3.36
CA LEU A 123 5.90 4.63 -4.60
C LEU A 123 5.95 3.11 -4.43
N ALA A 124 7.04 2.56 -3.89
CA ALA A 124 7.17 1.12 -3.64
C ALA A 124 6.02 0.59 -2.75
N ALA A 125 5.67 1.33 -1.69
CA ALA A 125 4.57 0.96 -0.80
C ALA A 125 3.21 0.99 -1.49
N ASN A 126 2.98 1.96 -2.39
CA ASN A 126 1.70 2.10 -3.09
C ASN A 126 1.51 1.04 -4.18
N LEU A 127 2.59 0.62 -4.84
CA LEU A 127 2.57 -0.49 -5.78
C LEU A 127 2.14 -1.81 -5.13
N ALA A 128 2.38 -1.96 -3.83
CA ALA A 128 1.98 -3.13 -3.05
C ALA A 128 0.52 -3.07 -2.55
N ARG A 129 -0.25 -2.03 -2.90
CA ARG A 129 -1.63 -1.84 -2.49
C ARG A 129 -2.56 -1.90 -3.68
N SER A 130 -3.57 -2.76 -3.61
CA SER A 130 -4.67 -2.73 -4.57
C SER A 130 -5.61 -1.60 -4.19
N GLN A 131 -5.73 -0.58 -5.03
CA GLN A 131 -6.74 0.46 -4.87
C GLN A 131 -7.94 0.16 -5.75
N HIS A 132 -9.12 0.17 -5.15
CA HIS A 132 -10.38 0.08 -5.85
C HIS A 132 -10.89 1.49 -6.17
N TYR A 133 -10.85 1.87 -7.43
CA TYR A 133 -11.42 3.12 -7.89
C TYR A 133 -12.93 3.15 -7.61
N GLY A 134 -13.37 4.17 -6.88
CA GLY A 134 -14.81 4.44 -6.67
C GLY A 134 -15.56 3.53 -5.71
N GLY A 135 -14.90 2.62 -5.01
CA GLY A 135 -15.52 1.65 -4.12
C GLY A 135 -14.88 1.52 -2.75
N SER A 136 -14.04 2.46 -2.32
CA SER A 136 -13.36 2.38 -1.03
C SER A 136 -14.37 2.30 0.12
N THR A 137 -14.36 1.17 0.77
CA THR A 137 -15.16 0.95 1.97
C THR A 137 -14.29 1.28 3.19
N GLY A 138 -14.89 1.56 4.34
CA GLY A 138 -14.15 2.03 5.52
C GLY A 138 -12.98 1.18 5.96
N THR A 139 -12.96 -0.14 5.68
CA THR A 139 -11.83 -1.02 5.97
C THR A 139 -10.73 -0.94 4.92
N ASP A 140 -10.95 -0.28 3.79
CA ASP A 140 -9.97 -0.18 2.72
C ASP A 140 -8.82 0.77 3.08
N LEU A 141 -8.97 1.58 4.14
CA LEU A 141 -7.89 2.39 4.69
C LEU A 141 -6.65 1.55 5.01
N LEU A 142 -6.85 0.36 5.57
CA LEU A 142 -5.77 -0.56 5.94
C LEU A 142 -5.72 -1.80 5.03
N HIS A 143 -6.49 -1.80 3.93
CA HIS A 143 -6.53 -2.95 3.03
C HIS A 143 -5.25 -3.08 2.21
N VAL A 144 -4.81 -4.32 2.05
CA VAL A 144 -3.75 -4.72 1.11
C VAL A 144 -4.23 -5.92 0.31
N ALA A 145 -3.75 -6.05 -0.93
CA ALA A 145 -4.14 -7.16 -1.80
C ALA A 145 -3.79 -8.51 -1.18
N ARG A 146 -4.77 -9.43 -1.13
CA ARG A 146 -4.63 -10.78 -0.60
C ARG A 146 -4.53 -11.79 -1.74
N PRO A 147 -3.93 -12.97 -1.51
CA PRO A 147 -3.89 -14.03 -2.52
C PRO A 147 -5.27 -14.52 -2.97
N ASP A 148 -6.25 -14.50 -2.07
CA ASP A 148 -7.63 -14.95 -2.25
C ASP A 148 -8.61 -13.84 -2.70
N ASP A 149 -8.13 -12.60 -2.87
CA ASP A 149 -8.94 -11.53 -3.43
C ASP A 149 -9.37 -11.89 -4.86
N PRO A 150 -10.63 -11.61 -5.25
CA PRO A 150 -11.07 -11.84 -6.60
C PRO A 150 -10.18 -11.12 -7.62
N PRO A 151 -9.85 -11.77 -8.75
CA PRO A 151 -8.99 -11.14 -9.74
C PRO A 151 -9.66 -9.89 -10.33
N VAL A 152 -8.92 -8.80 -10.32
CA VAL A 152 -9.28 -7.54 -10.98
C VAL A 152 -8.42 -7.40 -12.21
N LEU A 153 -9.04 -7.41 -13.39
CA LEU A 153 -8.31 -7.31 -14.65
C LEU A 153 -8.06 -5.85 -15.03
N GLU A 154 -6.86 -5.58 -15.51
CA GLU A 154 -6.51 -4.35 -16.21
C GLU A 154 -7.20 -4.29 -17.58
N ALA A 155 -7.14 -3.14 -18.27
CA ALA A 155 -7.65 -3.02 -19.63
C ALA A 155 -6.95 -3.98 -20.62
N SER A 156 -5.70 -4.34 -20.35
CA SER A 156 -4.91 -5.33 -21.08
C SER A 156 -5.39 -6.78 -20.85
N GLY A 157 -6.26 -7.03 -19.88
CA GLY A 157 -6.64 -8.36 -19.41
C GLY A 157 -5.68 -8.96 -18.37
N TYR A 158 -4.65 -8.21 -17.94
CA TYR A 158 -3.70 -8.67 -16.93
C TYR A 158 -4.31 -8.60 -15.51
N PRO A 159 -4.11 -9.60 -14.64
CA PRO A 159 -4.62 -9.58 -13.27
C PRO A 159 -3.85 -8.55 -12.41
N ARG A 160 -4.49 -7.42 -12.09
CA ARG A 160 -3.92 -6.34 -11.28
C ARG A 160 -3.46 -6.78 -9.90
N ASN A 161 -4.23 -7.64 -9.23
CA ASN A 161 -3.88 -8.16 -7.92
C ASN A 161 -2.60 -9.00 -7.93
N TRP A 162 -2.20 -9.60 -9.06
CA TRP A 162 -0.88 -10.24 -9.18
C TRP A 162 0.26 -9.23 -9.06
N SER A 163 0.10 -8.04 -9.66
CA SER A 163 1.09 -6.96 -9.53
C SER A 163 1.22 -6.51 -8.07
N ALA A 164 0.11 -6.29 -7.37
CA ALA A 164 0.13 -5.90 -5.96
C ALA A 164 0.70 -7.01 -5.06
N GLN A 165 0.34 -8.28 -5.30
CA GLN A 165 0.90 -9.43 -4.56
C GLN A 165 2.41 -9.57 -4.78
N ALA A 166 2.88 -9.41 -6.02
CA ALA A 166 4.31 -9.44 -6.34
C ALA A 166 5.06 -8.31 -5.64
N ALA A 167 4.51 -7.09 -5.67
CA ALA A 167 5.10 -5.94 -4.98
C ALA A 167 5.16 -6.14 -3.45
N ARG A 168 4.10 -6.70 -2.83
CA ARG A 168 4.09 -7.09 -1.40
C ARG A 168 5.17 -8.12 -1.09
N HIS A 169 5.32 -9.12 -1.95
CA HIS A 169 6.36 -10.13 -1.79
C HIS A 169 7.76 -9.52 -1.88
N ALA A 170 7.98 -8.58 -2.83
CA ALA A 170 9.24 -7.84 -2.93
C ALA A 170 9.56 -7.05 -1.66
N LEU A 171 8.57 -6.32 -1.11
CA LEU A 171 8.73 -5.61 0.17
C LEU A 171 9.08 -6.57 1.31
N ALA A 172 8.48 -7.76 1.36
CA ALA A 172 8.75 -8.76 2.39
C ALA A 172 10.17 -9.33 2.29
N LEU A 173 10.65 -9.60 1.07
CA LEU A 173 12.01 -10.08 0.83
C LEU A 173 13.07 -9.04 1.21
N ASP A 174 12.80 -7.77 0.97
CA ASP A 174 13.72 -6.66 1.18
C ASP A 174 13.41 -5.88 2.49
N ALA A 175 12.58 -6.44 3.40
CA ALA A 175 12.19 -5.79 4.66
C ALA A 175 13.40 -5.41 5.53
N ASP A 176 14.47 -6.21 5.52
CA ASP A 176 15.68 -5.94 6.28
C ASP A 176 16.41 -4.66 5.81
N LEU A 177 16.20 -4.22 4.55
CA LEU A 177 16.68 -2.92 4.05
C LEU A 177 15.80 -1.75 4.52
N LEU A 178 14.52 -2.01 4.79
CA LEU A 178 13.55 -0.99 5.22
C LEU A 178 13.59 -0.73 6.72
N LEU A 179 13.90 -1.74 7.53
CA LEU A 179 13.88 -1.64 9.00
C LEU A 179 14.79 -0.54 9.56
N PRO A 180 16.04 -0.36 9.09
CA PRO A 180 16.90 0.74 9.55
C PRO A 180 16.32 2.13 9.28
N LEU A 181 15.49 2.27 8.22
CA LEU A 181 14.88 3.53 7.84
C LEU A 181 13.82 4.03 8.84
N LEU A 182 13.35 3.17 9.74
CA LEU A 182 12.51 3.58 10.87
C LEU A 182 13.25 4.50 11.86
N ALA A 183 14.58 4.55 11.83
CA ALA A 183 15.41 5.43 12.63
C ALA A 183 16.07 6.55 11.79
N ASP A 184 15.63 6.76 10.57
CA ASP A 184 16.18 7.80 9.68
C ASP A 184 15.99 9.20 10.29
N PRO A 185 16.94 10.14 10.12
CA PRO A 185 16.80 11.50 10.63
C PRO A 185 15.61 12.24 10.00
N ASP A 186 15.26 11.95 8.74
CA ASP A 186 14.11 12.56 8.07
C ASP A 186 12.80 11.88 8.49
N PRO A 187 11.86 12.59 9.16
CA PRO A 187 10.57 12.03 9.56
C PRO A 187 9.75 11.53 8.36
N LYS A 188 9.88 12.14 7.18
CA LYS A 188 9.16 11.67 5.98
C LYS A 188 9.68 10.32 5.48
N VAL A 189 10.96 10.04 5.63
CA VAL A 189 11.52 8.72 5.35
C VAL A 189 10.99 7.70 6.36
N ARG A 190 10.91 8.05 7.66
CA ARG A 190 10.34 7.16 8.68
C ARG A 190 8.86 6.84 8.45
N GLU A 191 8.03 7.86 8.09
CA GLU A 191 6.63 7.67 7.72
C GLU A 191 6.47 6.67 6.55
N CYS A 192 7.25 6.90 5.47
CA CYS A 192 7.18 6.07 4.27
C CYS A 192 7.74 4.66 4.50
N ALA A 193 8.78 4.51 5.33
CA ALA A 193 9.30 3.21 5.74
C ALA A 193 8.26 2.41 6.54
N ALA A 194 7.57 3.04 7.51
CA ALA A 194 6.48 2.41 8.25
C ALA A 194 5.34 2.00 7.30
N HIS A 195 5.00 2.85 6.31
CA HIS A 195 3.98 2.56 5.32
C HIS A 195 4.37 1.38 4.41
N ALA A 196 5.63 1.28 3.98
CA ALA A 196 6.13 0.15 3.19
C ALA A 196 6.13 -1.15 4.01
N LEU A 197 6.64 -1.11 5.23
CA LEU A 197 6.67 -2.26 6.14
C LEU A 197 5.26 -2.76 6.50
N ALA A 198 4.27 -1.88 6.54
CA ALA A 198 2.87 -2.28 6.77
C ALA A 198 2.27 -3.12 5.63
N ALA A 199 2.87 -3.13 4.45
CA ALA A 199 2.42 -3.92 3.31
C ALA A 199 3.12 -5.28 3.20
N VAL A 200 4.11 -5.61 4.03
CA VAL A 200 4.81 -6.91 3.97
C VAL A 200 3.88 -8.08 4.27
N SER A 201 4.21 -9.24 3.75
CA SER A 201 3.50 -10.50 4.02
C SER A 201 4.45 -11.53 4.64
N GLY A 202 3.93 -12.40 5.50
CA GLY A 202 4.67 -13.54 6.06
C GLY A 202 5.76 -13.22 7.10
N ARG A 203 5.97 -11.94 7.46
CA ARG A 203 6.95 -11.50 8.49
C ARG A 203 6.31 -10.56 9.53
N SER A 204 5.01 -10.63 9.70
CA SER A 204 4.22 -9.66 10.48
C SER A 204 4.72 -9.52 11.93
N ASP A 205 4.97 -10.62 12.65
CA ASP A 205 5.32 -10.56 14.07
C ASP A 205 6.64 -9.83 14.36
N SER A 206 7.68 -10.10 13.57
CA SER A 206 8.99 -9.44 13.73
C SER A 206 8.92 -7.95 13.38
N VAL A 207 8.21 -7.61 12.31
CA VAL A 207 7.99 -6.23 11.90
C VAL A 207 7.15 -5.47 12.94
N VAL A 208 6.06 -6.07 13.43
CA VAL A 208 5.21 -5.50 14.48
C VAL A 208 6.01 -5.19 15.74
N ALA A 209 6.86 -6.11 16.18
CA ALA A 209 7.71 -5.89 17.36
C ALA A 209 8.63 -4.67 17.21
N LEU A 210 9.21 -4.48 16.02
CA LEU A 210 10.08 -3.33 15.72
C LEU A 210 9.30 -2.02 15.58
N LEU A 211 8.10 -2.04 15.00
CA LEU A 211 7.21 -0.87 14.96
C LEU A 211 6.80 -0.44 16.39
N HIS A 212 6.48 -1.40 17.26
CA HIS A 212 6.23 -1.10 18.68
C HIS A 212 7.45 -0.53 19.39
N ALA A 213 8.64 -1.07 19.11
CA ALA A 213 9.89 -0.55 19.68
C ALA A 213 10.13 0.89 19.25
N ARG A 214 9.93 1.19 17.96
CA ARG A 214 10.06 2.54 17.42
C ARG A 214 9.03 3.50 18.03
N LEU A 215 7.76 3.10 18.12
CA LEU A 215 6.69 3.93 18.66
C LEU A 215 6.97 4.41 20.09
N ARG A 216 7.68 3.62 20.91
CA ARG A 216 8.04 4.00 22.29
C ARG A 216 9.04 5.15 22.38
N VAL A 217 9.81 5.38 21.33
CA VAL A 217 10.90 6.38 21.32
C VAL A 217 10.71 7.45 20.24
N GLU A 218 9.57 7.42 19.53
CA GLU A 218 9.29 8.38 18.46
C GLU A 218 8.72 9.69 19.02
N ASP A 219 9.33 10.81 18.67
CA ASP A 219 8.91 12.13 19.10
C ASP A 219 8.02 12.85 18.08
N ASP A 220 8.16 12.52 16.79
CA ASP A 220 7.36 13.14 15.73
C ASP A 220 5.93 12.61 15.74
N PRO A 221 4.89 13.47 15.86
CA PRO A 221 3.51 13.04 15.97
C PRO A 221 2.95 12.42 14.67
N ALA A 222 3.41 12.84 13.48
CA ALA A 222 2.97 12.25 12.23
C ALA A 222 3.55 10.84 12.05
N VAL A 223 4.82 10.65 12.45
CA VAL A 223 5.45 9.31 12.46
C VAL A 223 4.77 8.40 13.48
N ARG A 224 4.43 8.90 14.71
CA ARG A 224 3.66 8.09 15.68
C ARG A 224 2.33 7.62 15.10
N ALA A 225 1.59 8.52 14.45
CA ALA A 225 0.34 8.18 13.76
C ALA A 225 0.55 7.08 12.71
N CYS A 226 1.58 7.21 11.87
CA CYS A 226 1.93 6.23 10.85
C CYS A 226 2.30 4.86 11.44
N LEU A 227 3.06 4.84 12.54
CA LEU A 227 3.42 3.59 13.23
C LEU A 227 2.19 2.85 13.78
N VAL A 228 1.22 3.58 14.34
CA VAL A 228 -0.04 3.00 14.84
C VAL A 228 -0.86 2.40 13.69
N LEU A 229 -1.00 3.13 12.57
CA LEU A 229 -1.69 2.64 11.38
C LEU A 229 -0.97 1.43 10.75
N ALA A 230 0.36 1.43 10.76
CA ALA A 230 1.17 0.31 10.28
C ALA A 230 0.92 -0.98 11.09
N ILE A 231 0.91 -0.87 12.43
CA ILE A 231 0.59 -1.99 13.32
C ILE A 231 -0.83 -2.49 13.07
N GLY A 232 -1.80 -1.58 12.94
CA GLY A 232 -3.19 -1.92 12.60
C GLY A 232 -3.30 -2.63 11.25
N GLN A 233 -2.60 -2.16 10.23
CA GLN A 233 -2.63 -2.75 8.88
C GLN A 233 -2.07 -4.17 8.84
N LEU A 234 -0.95 -4.43 9.52
CA LEU A 234 -0.37 -5.79 9.62
C LEU A 234 -1.33 -6.77 10.30
N ALA A 235 -2.23 -6.28 11.15
CA ALA A 235 -3.21 -7.11 11.84
C ALA A 235 -4.49 -7.37 11.01
N VAL A 236 -4.72 -6.69 9.88
CA VAL A 236 -6.00 -6.77 9.13
C VAL A 236 -6.28 -8.18 8.58
N GLU A 237 -5.25 -8.91 8.18
CA GLU A 237 -5.42 -10.24 7.58
C GLU A 237 -5.86 -11.28 8.61
N GLU A 238 -5.19 -11.34 9.77
CA GLU A 238 -5.40 -12.37 10.79
C GLU A 238 -6.29 -11.90 11.94
N ARG A 239 -6.38 -10.58 12.15
CA ARG A 239 -7.14 -9.92 13.24
C ARG A 239 -6.85 -10.54 14.62
N PRO A 240 -5.60 -10.58 15.07
CA PRO A 240 -5.25 -11.17 16.35
C PRO A 240 -6.02 -10.48 17.50
N PRO A 241 -6.73 -11.22 18.37
CA PRO A 241 -7.49 -10.62 19.46
C PRO A 241 -6.65 -9.67 20.33
N ALA A 242 -5.39 -10.01 20.57
CA ALA A 242 -4.49 -9.15 21.34
C ALA A 242 -4.26 -7.78 20.69
N THR A 243 -4.14 -7.70 19.36
CA THR A 243 -3.99 -6.42 18.66
C THR A 243 -5.29 -5.63 18.65
N VAL A 244 -6.44 -6.29 18.49
CA VAL A 244 -7.76 -5.63 18.58
C VAL A 244 -7.94 -4.97 19.94
N GLU A 245 -7.67 -5.71 21.03
CA GLU A 245 -7.75 -5.17 22.40
C GLU A 245 -6.70 -4.09 22.67
N LEU A 246 -5.51 -4.20 22.11
CA LEU A 246 -4.47 -3.18 22.20
C LEU A 246 -4.93 -1.86 21.56
N MET A 247 -5.49 -1.92 20.34
CA MET A 247 -6.03 -0.74 19.66
C MET A 247 -7.17 -0.12 20.45
N ARG A 248 -8.03 -0.95 21.05
CA ARG A 248 -9.09 -0.49 21.96
C ARG A 248 -8.53 0.22 23.17
N ALA A 249 -7.59 -0.39 23.87
CA ALA A 249 -6.94 0.21 25.04
C ALA A 249 -6.26 1.55 24.70
N TRP A 250 -5.64 1.64 23.52
CA TRP A 250 -4.95 2.86 23.11
C TRP A 250 -5.88 4.02 22.81
N TRP A 251 -7.00 3.81 22.12
CA TRP A 251 -7.91 4.92 21.84
C TRP A 251 -8.71 5.36 23.10
N GLN A 252 -8.91 4.47 24.05
CA GLN A 252 -9.58 4.76 25.32
C GLN A 252 -8.68 5.44 26.35
N ASP A 253 -7.36 5.35 26.24
CA ASP A 253 -6.42 5.90 27.21
C ASP A 253 -6.22 7.41 27.03
N PRO A 254 -6.78 8.29 27.91
CA PRO A 254 -6.65 9.73 27.77
C PRO A 254 -5.22 10.26 27.99
N ALA A 255 -4.32 9.45 28.56
CA ALA A 255 -2.93 9.83 28.76
C ALA A 255 -2.10 9.77 27.47
N ARG A 256 -2.63 9.11 26.43
CA ARG A 256 -1.93 9.02 25.13
C ARG A 256 -2.15 10.27 24.29
N PRO A 257 -1.17 10.62 23.43
CA PRO A 257 -1.31 11.69 22.45
C PRO A 257 -2.53 11.48 21.53
N VAL A 258 -3.18 12.58 21.14
CA VAL A 258 -4.44 12.52 20.36
C VAL A 258 -4.28 11.82 19.02
N GLU A 259 -3.14 12.00 18.33
CA GLU A 259 -2.86 11.33 17.06
C GLU A 259 -2.73 9.81 17.21
N VAL A 260 -2.14 9.34 18.33
CA VAL A 260 -2.04 7.91 18.63
C VAL A 260 -3.42 7.33 18.89
N ARG A 261 -4.23 8.01 19.73
CA ARG A 261 -5.60 7.60 20.05
C ARG A 261 -6.49 7.57 18.81
N PHE A 262 -6.40 8.59 17.99
CA PHE A 262 -7.19 8.72 16.76
C PHE A 262 -6.86 7.60 15.75
N CYS A 263 -5.58 7.36 15.49
CA CYS A 263 -5.15 6.28 14.58
C CYS A 263 -5.43 4.88 15.15
N ALA A 264 -5.35 4.70 16.46
CA ALA A 264 -5.78 3.46 17.12
C ALA A 264 -7.29 3.23 16.98
N ALA A 265 -8.12 4.28 17.09
CA ALA A 265 -9.57 4.21 16.86
C ALA A 265 -9.88 3.80 15.41
N LEU A 266 -9.21 4.40 14.41
CA LEU A 266 -9.35 4.02 13.00
C LEU A 266 -8.92 2.56 12.77
N SER A 267 -7.79 2.15 13.33
CA SER A 267 -7.30 0.78 13.23
C SER A 267 -8.28 -0.20 13.86
N TRP A 268 -8.80 0.11 15.03
CA TRP A 268 -9.80 -0.73 15.70
C TRP A 268 -11.06 -0.93 14.85
N LEU A 269 -11.57 0.14 14.22
CA LEU A 269 -12.72 0.07 13.30
C LEU A 269 -12.43 -0.80 12.06
N CYS A 270 -11.18 -0.81 11.58
CA CYS A 270 -10.80 -1.66 10.46
C CYS A 270 -10.63 -3.15 10.87
N LEU A 271 -10.33 -3.41 12.14
CA LEU A 271 -10.10 -4.75 12.67
C LEU A 271 -11.38 -5.42 13.20
N THR A 272 -12.45 -4.66 13.46
CA THR A 272 -13.69 -5.16 14.05
C THR A 272 -14.84 -5.17 13.04
N ASP A 273 -15.78 -6.09 13.25
CA ASP A 273 -17.02 -6.14 12.49
C ASP A 273 -18.14 -5.55 13.36
N GLY A 274 -19.06 -4.83 12.74
CA GLY A 274 -20.21 -4.26 13.42
C GLY A 274 -20.21 -2.72 13.47
N PRO A 275 -21.24 -2.13 14.08
CA PRO A 275 -21.37 -0.69 14.16
C PRO A 275 -20.32 -0.11 15.11
N ALA A 276 -19.81 1.08 14.77
CA ALA A 276 -18.94 1.82 15.68
C ALA A 276 -19.68 2.17 16.97
N PRO A 277 -19.11 1.91 18.17
CA PRO A 277 -19.68 2.33 19.44
C PRO A 277 -19.89 3.86 19.51
N ASP A 278 -20.89 4.30 20.25
CA ASP A 278 -21.23 5.74 20.32
C ASP A 278 -20.13 6.57 20.97
N ASP A 279 -19.44 6.04 21.98
CA ASP A 279 -18.29 6.67 22.62
C ASP A 279 -17.11 6.85 21.66
N LEU A 280 -16.88 5.86 20.81
CA LEU A 280 -15.85 5.95 19.75
C LEU A 280 -16.20 7.00 18.69
N ARG A 281 -17.48 7.06 18.27
CA ARG A 281 -17.96 8.10 17.34
C ARG A 281 -17.78 9.48 17.93
N ALA A 282 -18.23 9.68 19.16
CA ALA A 282 -18.09 10.95 19.86
C ALA A 282 -16.63 11.37 20.01
N PHE A 283 -15.73 10.42 20.31
CA PHE A 283 -14.29 10.67 20.37
C PHE A 283 -13.72 11.09 19.01
N LEU A 284 -14.03 10.38 17.93
CA LEU A 284 -13.53 10.70 16.58
C LEU A 284 -14.03 12.07 16.12
N ASP A 285 -15.31 12.38 16.31
CA ASP A 285 -15.89 13.66 15.93
C ASP A 285 -15.25 14.82 16.72
N ALA A 286 -15.10 14.66 18.04
CA ALA A 286 -14.48 15.67 18.89
C ALA A 286 -12.98 15.87 18.59
N SER A 287 -12.27 14.83 18.19
CA SER A 287 -10.84 14.86 17.90
C SER A 287 -10.50 15.38 16.49
N ALA A 288 -11.45 15.39 15.55
CA ALA A 288 -11.23 15.81 14.16
C ALA A 288 -11.07 17.34 14.02
N SER A 289 -10.14 17.91 14.77
CA SER A 289 -9.78 19.32 14.73
C SER A 289 -9.00 19.68 13.46
N ALA A 290 -8.92 20.98 13.16
CA ALA A 290 -8.10 21.48 12.04
C ALA A 290 -6.61 21.13 12.21
N ASP A 291 -6.10 21.18 13.45
CA ASP A 291 -4.70 20.88 13.77
C ASP A 291 -4.39 19.39 13.53
N LEU A 292 -5.28 18.49 14.00
CA LEU A 292 -5.11 17.06 13.75
C LEU A 292 -5.25 16.74 12.25
N ALA A 293 -6.16 17.40 11.55
CA ALA A 293 -6.29 17.26 10.10
C ALA A 293 -5.02 17.72 9.37
N ALA A 294 -4.45 18.87 9.74
CA ALA A 294 -3.20 19.38 9.17
C ALA A 294 -2.03 18.42 9.41
N LEU A 295 -2.00 17.75 10.57
CA LEU A 295 -1.00 16.74 10.90
C LEU A 295 -1.16 15.45 10.06
N LEU A 296 -2.39 14.93 9.93
CA LEU A 296 -2.64 13.61 9.37
C LEU A 296 -2.82 13.61 7.85
N ASN A 297 -3.42 14.67 7.25
CA ASN A 297 -3.68 14.73 5.81
C ASN A 297 -2.44 14.49 4.93
N PRO A 298 -1.22 14.96 5.26
CA PRO A 298 -0.03 14.70 4.48
C PRO A 298 0.57 13.30 4.69
N THR A 299 0.05 12.49 5.63
CA THR A 299 0.55 11.13 5.88
C THR A 299 0.20 10.16 4.74
N PRO A 300 0.97 9.09 4.53
CA PRO A 300 0.75 8.16 3.43
C PRO A 300 -0.67 7.59 3.35
N TRP A 301 -1.26 7.20 4.47
CA TRP A 301 -2.62 6.62 4.49
C TRP A 301 -3.72 7.64 4.16
N MET A 302 -3.60 8.88 4.64
CA MET A 302 -4.60 9.91 4.36
C MET A 302 -4.56 10.39 2.92
N ARG A 303 -3.38 10.46 2.28
CA ARG A 303 -3.25 10.76 0.85
C ARG A 303 -4.01 9.80 -0.05
N HIS A 304 -4.10 8.53 0.34
CA HIS A 304 -4.88 7.54 -0.42
C HIS A 304 -6.39 7.76 -0.32
N VAL A 305 -6.85 8.32 0.77
CA VAL A 305 -8.27 8.52 1.05
C VAL A 305 -8.75 9.87 0.54
N ASP A 306 -7.81 10.82 0.38
CA ASP A 306 -8.10 12.20 0.02
C ASP A 306 -8.11 12.41 -1.49
N HIS A 307 -9.13 11.87 -2.17
CA HIS A 307 -9.34 12.14 -3.59
C HIS A 307 -9.96 13.53 -3.86
N GLU A 308 -10.57 14.15 -2.85
CA GLU A 308 -11.31 15.42 -2.96
C GLU A 308 -10.68 16.56 -2.15
N GLY A 309 -9.52 16.35 -1.53
CA GLY A 309 -8.87 17.34 -0.66
C GLY A 309 -9.48 17.47 0.73
N ASP A 310 -10.39 16.55 1.11
CA ASP A 310 -11.08 16.53 2.40
C ASP A 310 -10.31 15.76 3.50
N GLY A 311 -9.28 15.00 3.14
CA GLY A 311 -8.37 14.29 4.03
C GLY A 311 -9.05 13.54 5.16
N LEU A 312 -8.76 13.93 6.39
CA LEU A 312 -9.23 13.28 7.60
C LEU A 312 -10.76 13.14 7.68
N ARG A 313 -11.51 14.16 7.31
CA ARG A 313 -12.98 14.11 7.32
C ARG A 313 -13.54 13.13 6.32
N SER A 314 -12.93 13.03 5.15
CA SER A 314 -13.31 12.04 4.13
C SER A 314 -13.05 10.63 4.62
N CYS A 315 -11.88 10.38 5.22
CA CYS A 315 -11.55 9.11 5.85
C CYS A 315 -12.58 8.70 6.91
N LEU A 316 -12.92 9.60 7.83
CA LEU A 316 -13.93 9.35 8.87
C LEU A 316 -15.29 9.00 8.28
N ARG A 317 -15.76 9.76 7.28
CA ARG A 317 -17.03 9.46 6.61
C ARG A 317 -17.05 8.07 6.01
N GLN A 318 -15.96 7.64 5.39
CA GLN A 318 -15.84 6.31 4.77
C GLN A 318 -15.82 5.21 5.83
N VAL A 319 -14.97 5.34 6.83
CA VAL A 319 -14.83 4.36 7.91
C VAL A 319 -16.14 4.20 8.68
N LEU A 320 -16.81 5.31 9.04
CA LEU A 320 -18.05 5.29 9.83
C LEU A 320 -19.28 4.82 9.04
N ARG A 321 -19.36 5.09 7.72
CA ARG A 321 -20.47 4.60 6.88
C ARG A 321 -20.50 3.08 6.79
N ARG A 322 -19.37 2.42 6.84
CA ARG A 322 -19.31 0.96 6.75
C ARG A 322 -19.76 0.26 8.00
N ALA A 323 -19.50 0.82 9.16
CA ALA A 323 -20.02 0.32 10.44
C ALA A 323 -21.55 0.25 10.48
N GLN A 324 -22.26 0.77 9.47
CA GLN A 324 -23.72 0.74 9.34
C GLN A 324 -24.25 -0.29 8.32
N ARG A 325 -23.40 -0.93 7.53
CA ARG A 325 -23.84 -1.91 6.51
C ARG A 325 -23.59 -3.34 7.01
N PRO A 326 -24.65 -4.19 7.14
CA PRO A 326 -24.45 -5.61 7.40
C PRO A 326 -23.63 -6.21 6.24
N ARG A 327 -22.67 -7.10 6.54
CA ARG A 327 -21.98 -7.89 5.52
C ARG A 327 -23.04 -8.57 4.64
N ARG A 328 -22.95 -8.41 3.32
CA ARG A 328 -23.65 -9.29 2.41
C ARG A 328 -23.04 -10.69 2.60
N THR A 329 -23.71 -11.52 3.34
CA THR A 329 -23.48 -12.97 3.30
C THR A 329 -23.58 -13.37 1.83
N GLY A 330 -22.58 -14.11 1.33
CA GLY A 330 -22.58 -14.61 -0.03
C GLY A 330 -23.87 -15.34 -0.37
N PRO A 331 -24.19 -15.57 -1.66
CA PRO A 331 -25.37 -16.30 -2.03
C PRO A 331 -25.36 -17.67 -1.33
N PRO A 332 -26.52 -18.16 -0.87
CA PRO A 332 -26.61 -19.54 -0.39
C PRO A 332 -26.19 -20.48 -1.52
N ALA A 333 -25.44 -21.51 -1.16
CA ALA A 333 -24.91 -22.54 -2.03
C ALA A 333 -25.98 -23.20 -2.92
#